data_e57638b79e360166e269dbb30e6b4bad
#
_entry.id   e57638b79e360166e269dbb30e6b4bad
#
_cell.length_a   1.000
_cell.length_b   1.000
_cell.length_c   1.000
_cell.angle_alpha   90.00
_cell.angle_beta   90.00
_cell.angle_gamma   90.00
#
_symmetry.space_group_name_H-M   'P 1'
#
loop_
_entity.id
_entity.type
_entity.pdbx_description
1 polymer ?
#
loop_
_entity_poly.entity_id
_entity_poly.type
_entity_poly.pdbx_seq_one_letter_code
_entity_poly.pdbx_strand_id
1 'polypeptide(L)'
;MITGIILPEVIIKDALENIIRYIRTDLKNNPLDETQTILYKILGVTEEGKPIKMNRYNFFDQARKMFEKVGSLTVNFGYNLDVSQDISLHIILPAEQPVNPALGEDEGYGDEIDDQGRVQQKFVQLFNSNYQIMITSSNSTEVNVIYNVLKAMFIAITPHLSLMGLLNPKVSGNDVVFQDDLIPPTIYHKALNLTFTYE
;
A
#
# COMPACT_ATOMS: atom_id res chain seq x y z
N MET A 1 3.93 -29.46 -12.29
CA MET A 1 3.82 -28.17 -13.05
C MET A 1 4.16 -27.09 -12.05
N ILE A 2 5.18 -26.28 -12.26
CA ILE A 2 5.46 -25.15 -11.36
C ILE A 2 4.42 -24.10 -11.72
N THR A 3 3.38 -23.98 -10.92
CA THR A 3 2.46 -22.85 -10.96
C THR A 3 3.25 -21.63 -10.52
N GLY A 4 3.10 -20.52 -11.23
CA GLY A 4 3.95 -19.33 -11.07
C GLY A 4 4.06 -18.87 -9.61
N ILE A 5 5.26 -18.46 -9.23
CA ILE A 5 5.53 -17.89 -7.91
C ILE A 5 4.82 -16.56 -7.81
N ILE A 6 4.06 -16.35 -6.74
CA ILE A 6 3.50 -15.04 -6.41
C ILE A 6 4.65 -14.16 -5.93
N LEU A 7 4.77 -12.97 -6.52
CA LEU A 7 5.73 -11.94 -6.09
C LEU A 7 4.97 -10.80 -5.42
N PRO A 8 4.77 -10.85 -4.10
CA PRO A 8 3.94 -9.88 -3.38
C PRO A 8 4.40 -8.44 -3.59
N GLU A 9 5.71 -8.21 -3.66
CA GLU A 9 6.29 -6.88 -3.89
C GLU A 9 5.85 -6.27 -5.23
N VAL A 10 5.72 -7.09 -6.28
CA VAL A 10 5.25 -6.64 -7.59
C VAL A 10 3.77 -6.27 -7.51
N ILE A 11 2.95 -7.11 -6.84
CA ILE A 11 1.53 -6.85 -6.63
C ILE A 11 1.32 -5.54 -5.86
N ILE A 12 2.10 -5.32 -4.79
CA ILE A 12 2.01 -4.10 -3.97
C ILE A 12 2.43 -2.88 -4.77
N LYS A 13 3.51 -2.98 -5.56
CA LYS A 13 3.97 -1.90 -6.43
C LYS A 13 2.91 -1.53 -7.46
N ASP A 14 2.38 -2.52 -8.17
CA ASP A 14 1.33 -2.32 -9.17
C ASP A 14 0.07 -1.71 -8.55
N ALA A 15 -0.30 -2.16 -7.34
CA ALA A 15 -1.42 -1.58 -6.60
C ALA A 15 -1.18 -0.10 -6.28
N LEU A 16 0.01 0.27 -5.78
CA LEU A 16 0.38 1.66 -5.50
C LEU A 16 0.34 2.53 -6.76
N GLU A 17 0.97 2.08 -7.83
CA GLU A 17 1.00 2.81 -9.10
C GLU A 17 -0.41 2.97 -9.70
N ASN A 18 -1.25 1.94 -9.58
CA ASN A 18 -2.65 1.97 -10.00
C ASN A 18 -3.48 2.95 -9.16
N ILE A 19 -3.30 2.97 -7.84
CA ILE A 19 -3.95 3.94 -6.94
C ILE A 19 -3.58 5.36 -7.35
N ILE A 20 -2.28 5.65 -7.53
CA ILE A 20 -1.81 6.98 -7.92
C ILE A 20 -2.40 7.38 -9.29
N ARG A 21 -2.36 6.48 -10.26
CA ARG A 21 -2.92 6.70 -11.60
C ARG A 21 -4.43 6.92 -11.55
N TYR A 22 -5.14 6.15 -10.76
CA TYR A 22 -6.59 6.27 -10.59
C TYR A 22 -6.96 7.64 -10.04
N ILE A 23 -6.32 8.09 -8.95
CA ILE A 23 -6.57 9.40 -8.35
C ILE A 23 -6.25 10.53 -9.34
N ARG A 24 -5.13 10.45 -10.06
CA ARG A 24 -4.77 11.43 -11.10
C ARG A 24 -5.79 11.52 -12.22
N THR A 25 -6.33 10.37 -12.63
CA THR A 25 -7.35 10.30 -13.67
C THR A 25 -8.68 10.87 -13.18
N ASP A 26 -9.06 10.54 -11.94
CA ASP A 26 -10.28 11.03 -11.31
C ASP A 26 -10.27 12.56 -11.17
N LEU A 27 -9.14 13.15 -10.74
CA LEU A 27 -8.95 14.61 -10.68
C LEU A 27 -9.07 15.28 -12.07
N LYS A 28 -8.54 14.67 -13.12
CA LYS A 28 -8.64 15.18 -14.49
C LYS A 28 -10.06 15.11 -15.04
N ASN A 29 -10.81 14.08 -14.69
CA ASN A 29 -12.18 13.87 -15.18
C ASN A 29 -13.21 14.77 -14.46
N ASN A 30 -12.88 15.27 -13.27
CA ASN A 30 -13.76 16.09 -12.45
C ASN A 30 -13.14 17.48 -12.15
N PRO A 31 -12.75 18.27 -13.16
CA PRO A 31 -12.03 19.52 -12.94
C PRO A 31 -12.89 20.64 -12.36
N LEU A 32 -14.22 20.57 -12.54
CA LEU A 32 -15.17 21.61 -12.11
C LEU A 32 -15.95 21.25 -10.84
N ASP A 33 -16.04 19.95 -10.50
CA ASP A 33 -16.76 19.49 -9.32
C ASP A 33 -15.83 18.63 -8.44
N GLU A 34 -15.12 19.30 -7.57
CA GLU A 34 -14.18 18.68 -6.63
C GLU A 34 -14.88 17.68 -5.69
N THR A 35 -16.18 17.90 -5.40
CA THR A 35 -16.94 17.05 -4.46
C THR A 35 -17.16 15.64 -4.98
N GLN A 36 -17.06 15.43 -6.28
CA GLN A 36 -17.17 14.12 -6.91
C GLN A 36 -15.87 13.31 -6.83
N THR A 37 -14.74 13.97 -6.61
CA THR A 37 -13.44 13.31 -6.59
C THR A 37 -13.28 12.39 -5.38
N ILE A 38 -12.51 11.31 -5.58
CA ILE A 38 -12.23 10.36 -4.49
C ILE A 38 -11.40 11.00 -3.39
N LEU A 39 -10.47 11.90 -3.75
CA LEU A 39 -9.70 12.67 -2.78
C LEU A 39 -10.58 13.52 -1.88
N TYR A 40 -11.60 14.17 -2.44
CA TYR A 40 -12.53 14.95 -1.64
C TYR A 40 -13.34 14.06 -0.69
N LYS A 41 -13.79 12.90 -1.15
CA LYS A 41 -14.51 11.93 -0.32
C LYS A 41 -13.67 11.38 0.84
N ILE A 42 -12.34 11.28 0.65
CA ILE A 42 -11.43 10.82 1.71
C ILE A 42 -11.03 11.96 2.67
N LEU A 43 -10.76 13.16 2.15
CA LEU A 43 -10.12 14.25 2.90
C LEU A 43 -10.99 15.49 3.07
N GLY A 44 -12.05 15.62 2.30
CA GLY A 44 -12.78 16.89 2.14
C GLY A 44 -14.02 17.05 3.00
N VAL A 45 -14.55 15.98 3.61
CA VAL A 45 -15.86 16.02 4.30
C VAL A 45 -15.78 15.55 5.73
N THR A 46 -16.58 16.21 6.60
CA THR A 46 -16.91 15.72 7.94
C THR A 46 -18.04 14.70 7.88
N GLU A 47 -18.33 13.99 9.00
CA GLU A 47 -19.51 13.14 9.14
C GLU A 47 -20.83 13.86 8.82
N GLU A 48 -20.87 15.19 8.98
CA GLU A 48 -22.03 16.04 8.65
C GLU A 48 -22.06 16.48 7.18
N GLY A 49 -21.17 16.00 6.33
CA GLY A 49 -21.07 16.39 4.92
C GLY A 49 -20.53 17.80 4.69
N LYS A 50 -19.97 18.45 5.72
CA LYS A 50 -19.36 19.77 5.60
C LYS A 50 -17.86 19.65 5.29
N PRO A 51 -17.30 20.57 4.49
CA PRO A 51 -15.86 20.58 4.23
C PRO A 51 -15.05 20.68 5.53
N ILE A 52 -14.04 19.82 5.69
CA ILE A 52 -13.12 19.93 6.82
C ILE A 52 -12.24 21.16 6.61
N LYS A 53 -12.62 22.26 7.22
CA LYS A 53 -11.78 23.46 7.35
C LYS A 53 -11.07 23.41 8.69
N MET A 54 -10.02 22.62 8.82
CA MET A 54 -9.14 22.70 9.98
C MET A 54 -8.15 23.85 9.79
N ASN A 55 -8.29 24.91 10.60
CA ASN A 55 -7.28 25.93 10.89
C ASN A 55 -6.22 26.17 9.79
N ARG A 56 -6.59 26.81 8.68
CA ARG A 56 -5.72 27.19 7.55
C ARG A 56 -5.16 26.03 6.69
N TYR A 57 -5.37 24.77 7.04
CA TYR A 57 -4.92 23.63 6.25
C TYR A 57 -6.10 23.01 5.53
N ASN A 58 -6.13 23.17 4.21
CA ASN A 58 -7.02 22.43 3.34
C ASN A 58 -6.27 21.17 2.87
N PHE A 59 -6.50 20.05 3.53
CA PHE A 59 -5.83 18.78 3.19
C PHE A 59 -6.17 18.31 1.79
N PHE A 60 -7.37 18.60 1.30
CA PHE A 60 -7.75 18.27 -0.07
C PHE A 60 -6.91 19.04 -1.09
N ASP A 61 -6.75 20.34 -0.96
CA ASP A 61 -5.95 21.16 -1.87
C ASP A 61 -4.47 20.75 -1.86
N GLN A 62 -3.96 20.37 -0.69
CA GLN A 62 -2.58 19.88 -0.57
C GLN A 62 -2.42 18.54 -1.27
N ALA A 63 -3.32 17.58 -1.03
CA ALA A 63 -3.30 16.29 -1.70
C ALA A 63 -3.40 16.47 -3.22
N ARG A 64 -4.34 17.30 -3.69
CA ARG A 64 -4.50 17.59 -5.12
C ARG A 64 -3.21 18.07 -5.76
N LYS A 65 -2.54 19.06 -5.16
CA LYS A 65 -1.25 19.57 -5.66
C LYS A 65 -0.18 18.47 -5.75
N MET A 66 -0.13 17.58 -4.76
CA MET A 66 0.83 16.49 -4.74
C MET A 66 0.54 15.46 -5.85
N PHE A 67 -0.72 15.09 -6.06
CA PHE A 67 -1.08 14.16 -7.13
C PHE A 67 -0.97 14.77 -8.52
N GLU A 68 -1.23 16.06 -8.70
CA GLU A 68 -1.10 16.77 -9.99
C GLU A 68 0.36 17.07 -10.36
N LYS A 69 1.28 17.17 -9.38
CA LYS A 69 2.70 17.44 -9.65
C LYS A 69 3.34 16.26 -10.38
N VAL A 70 3.89 16.52 -11.55
CA VAL A 70 4.63 15.53 -12.34
C VAL A 70 5.94 15.17 -11.61
N GLY A 71 6.22 13.87 -11.51
CA GLY A 71 7.43 13.37 -10.83
C GLY A 71 7.29 13.17 -9.32
N SER A 72 6.17 13.63 -8.69
CA SER A 72 5.88 13.31 -7.30
C SER A 72 5.31 11.89 -7.15
N LEU A 73 5.34 11.35 -5.92
CA LEU A 73 4.80 10.03 -5.59
C LEU A 73 5.45 8.90 -6.41
N THR A 74 6.77 8.92 -6.48
CA THR A 74 7.54 7.81 -7.09
C THR A 74 7.51 6.59 -6.18
N VAL A 75 7.35 5.40 -6.78
CA VAL A 75 7.31 4.12 -6.06
C VAL A 75 8.62 3.38 -6.30
N ASN A 76 9.36 3.12 -5.24
CA ASN A 76 10.67 2.48 -5.29
C ASN A 76 10.70 1.22 -4.42
N PHE A 77 11.56 0.27 -4.74
CA PHE A 77 11.90 -0.85 -3.85
C PHE A 77 13.07 -0.47 -2.95
N GLY A 78 12.96 -0.83 -1.67
CA GLY A 78 13.99 -0.56 -0.68
C GLY A 78 14.14 0.93 -0.35
N TYR A 79 15.11 1.24 0.48
CA TYR A 79 15.47 2.61 0.81
C TYR A 79 16.28 3.23 -0.31
N ASN A 80 15.79 4.33 -0.86
CA ASN A 80 16.62 5.21 -1.66
C ASN A 80 17.15 6.32 -0.76
N LEU A 81 18.47 6.38 -0.58
CA LEU A 81 19.14 7.42 0.21
C LEU A 81 19.22 8.76 -0.54
N ASP A 82 18.87 8.79 -1.82
CA ASP A 82 18.75 10.05 -2.56
C ASP A 82 17.57 10.84 -2.02
N VAL A 83 17.90 11.81 -1.19
CA VAL A 83 16.98 12.75 -0.57
C VAL A 83 16.44 13.69 -1.65
N SER A 84 15.49 13.23 -2.44
CA SER A 84 14.70 14.15 -3.25
C SER A 84 13.74 14.91 -2.32
N GLN A 85 13.59 16.21 -2.55
CA GLN A 85 12.61 17.02 -1.81
C GLN A 85 11.15 16.62 -2.11
N ASP A 86 10.96 15.72 -3.06
CA ASP A 86 9.66 15.26 -3.50
C ASP A 86 9.19 14.04 -2.68
N ILE A 87 7.89 13.88 -2.54
CA ILE A 87 7.29 12.74 -1.84
C ILE A 87 7.62 11.46 -2.60
N SER A 88 8.19 10.51 -1.87
CA SER A 88 8.50 9.19 -2.38
C SER A 88 7.89 8.08 -1.52
N LEU A 89 7.59 6.97 -2.17
CA LEU A 89 7.03 5.76 -1.57
C LEU A 89 8.06 4.64 -1.72
N HIS A 90 8.41 4.02 -0.61
CA HIS A 90 9.40 2.96 -0.57
C HIS A 90 8.77 1.67 -0.06
N ILE A 91 8.82 0.61 -0.87
CA ILE A 91 8.38 -0.72 -0.48
C ILE A 91 9.55 -1.39 0.21
N ILE A 92 9.44 -1.60 1.51
CA ILE A 92 10.44 -2.28 2.32
C ILE A 92 10.07 -3.75 2.42
N LEU A 93 10.95 -4.59 1.94
CA LEU A 93 10.79 -6.03 1.96
C LEU A 93 11.06 -6.55 3.39
N PRO A 94 10.11 -7.27 4.00
CA PRO A 94 10.33 -7.88 5.30
C PRO A 94 11.15 -9.17 5.19
N ALA A 95 11.60 -9.66 6.33
CA ALA A 95 11.98 -11.06 6.43
C ALA A 95 10.70 -11.92 6.36
N GLU A 96 10.69 -12.87 5.44
CA GLU A 96 9.59 -13.81 5.29
C GLU A 96 9.66 -14.89 6.38
N GLN A 97 8.51 -15.28 6.91
CA GLN A 97 8.41 -16.35 7.87
C GLN A 97 7.39 -17.38 7.38
N PRO A 98 7.78 -18.68 7.35
CA PRO A 98 6.83 -19.72 7.04
C PRO A 98 5.71 -19.74 8.10
N VAL A 99 4.50 -19.98 7.67
CA VAL A 99 3.38 -20.23 8.60
C VAL A 99 3.59 -21.60 9.20
N ASN A 100 3.67 -21.69 10.52
CA ASN A 100 3.63 -22.99 11.19
C ASN A 100 2.18 -23.50 11.10
N PRO A 101 1.95 -24.66 10.49
CA PRO A 101 0.62 -25.23 10.45
C PRO A 101 0.16 -25.54 11.87
N ALA A 102 -1.15 -25.31 12.13
CA ALA A 102 -1.75 -25.75 13.38
C ALA A 102 -1.71 -27.28 13.46
N LEU A 103 -1.55 -27.82 14.68
CA LEU A 103 -1.58 -29.27 14.93
C LEU A 103 -2.86 -29.87 14.33
N GLY A 104 -2.73 -30.71 13.29
CA GLY A 104 -3.83 -31.36 12.59
C GLY A 104 -4.18 -30.79 11.21
N GLU A 105 -3.54 -29.70 10.78
CA GLU A 105 -3.56 -29.29 9.39
C GLU A 105 -2.37 -29.93 8.67
N ASP A 106 -2.66 -30.72 7.63
CA ASP A 106 -1.62 -31.26 6.75
C ASP A 106 -0.90 -30.09 6.08
N GLU A 107 0.40 -29.95 6.35
CA GLU A 107 1.26 -28.94 5.74
C GLU A 107 1.17 -29.06 4.21
N GLY A 108 0.32 -28.25 3.59
CA GLY A 108 0.39 -27.99 2.17
C GLY A 108 0.34 -29.18 1.22
N TYR A 109 -0.14 -30.32 1.68
CA TYR A 109 -0.38 -31.48 0.84
C TYR A 109 -1.81 -31.41 0.30
N GLY A 110 -1.96 -30.92 -0.91
CA GLY A 110 -3.20 -31.05 -1.67
C GLY A 110 -3.03 -32.18 -2.68
N ASP A 111 -3.93 -33.14 -2.67
CA ASP A 111 -4.04 -34.08 -3.76
C ASP A 111 -4.85 -33.45 -4.89
N GLU A 112 -4.19 -33.03 -5.98
CA GLU A 112 -4.88 -32.67 -7.21
C GLU A 112 -5.05 -33.91 -8.07
N ILE A 113 -6.26 -34.20 -8.50
CA ILE A 113 -6.54 -35.25 -9.47
C ILE A 113 -6.44 -34.62 -10.86
N ASP A 114 -5.46 -35.07 -11.66
CA ASP A 114 -5.32 -34.62 -13.04
C ASP A 114 -6.47 -35.16 -13.93
N ASP A 115 -6.58 -34.60 -15.15
CA ASP A 115 -7.62 -35.00 -16.12
C ASP A 115 -7.57 -36.50 -16.50
N GLN A 116 -6.54 -37.23 -16.06
CA GLN A 116 -6.37 -38.65 -16.27
C GLN A 116 -6.64 -39.48 -15.01
N GLY A 117 -7.16 -38.82 -13.93
CA GLY A 117 -7.48 -39.48 -12.67
C GLY A 117 -6.28 -39.84 -11.79
N ARG A 118 -5.08 -39.29 -12.07
CA ARG A 118 -3.89 -39.54 -11.28
C ARG A 118 -3.78 -38.48 -10.18
N VAL A 119 -3.48 -38.97 -8.97
CA VAL A 119 -3.23 -38.10 -7.80
C VAL A 119 -1.83 -37.47 -7.96
N GLN A 120 -1.82 -36.14 -8.03
CA GLN A 120 -0.57 -35.36 -7.98
C GLN A 120 -0.49 -34.69 -6.60
N GLN A 121 0.58 -34.98 -5.86
CA GLN A 121 0.85 -34.30 -4.60
C GLN A 121 1.32 -32.88 -4.91
N LYS A 122 0.60 -31.89 -4.43
CA LYS A 122 0.97 -30.47 -4.52
C LYS A 122 1.57 -30.03 -3.20
N PHE A 123 2.84 -29.65 -3.24
CA PHE A 123 3.51 -29.06 -2.08
C PHE A 123 3.26 -27.54 -2.13
N VAL A 124 2.57 -27.04 -1.13
CA VAL A 124 2.30 -25.61 -0.97
C VAL A 124 2.80 -25.18 0.39
N GLN A 125 3.66 -24.17 0.42
CA GLN A 125 4.09 -23.55 1.66
C GLN A 125 3.52 -22.15 1.75
N LEU A 126 2.82 -21.86 2.85
CA LEU A 126 2.29 -20.54 3.13
C LEU A 126 3.32 -19.69 3.88
N PHE A 127 3.43 -18.43 3.47
CA PHE A 127 4.30 -17.44 4.11
C PHE A 127 3.48 -16.31 4.70
N ASN A 128 3.78 -15.92 5.93
CA ASN A 128 3.32 -14.67 6.50
C ASN A 128 4.32 -13.57 6.19
N SER A 129 3.84 -12.48 5.65
CA SER A 129 4.67 -11.31 5.36
C SER A 129 4.04 -10.03 5.87
N ASN A 130 4.90 -9.10 6.28
CA ASN A 130 4.53 -7.77 6.73
C ASN A 130 5.34 -6.73 5.93
N TYR A 131 4.81 -6.33 4.79
CA TYR A 131 5.43 -5.31 3.95
C TYR A 131 5.17 -3.92 4.54
N GLN A 132 6.21 -3.08 4.50
CA GLN A 132 6.08 -1.68 4.88
C GLN A 132 6.15 -0.80 3.64
N ILE A 133 5.15 0.06 3.48
CA ILE A 133 5.16 1.13 2.49
C ILE A 133 5.53 2.41 3.24
N MET A 134 6.78 2.81 3.13
CA MET A 134 7.26 4.01 3.79
C MET A 134 7.07 5.23 2.90
N ILE A 135 6.43 6.23 3.46
CA ILE A 135 6.15 7.51 2.84
C ILE A 135 7.16 8.51 3.39
N THR A 136 7.89 9.17 2.51
CA THR A 136 8.94 10.13 2.90
C THR A 136 8.71 11.47 2.22
N SER A 137 8.93 12.57 2.95
CA SER A 137 8.92 13.94 2.44
C SER A 137 9.65 14.88 3.40
N SER A 138 10.09 16.02 2.90
CA SER A 138 10.59 17.13 3.73
C SER A 138 9.45 17.88 4.48
N ASN A 139 8.20 17.53 4.25
CA ASN A 139 7.03 18.16 4.85
C ASN A 139 6.15 17.13 5.58
N SER A 140 6.05 17.27 6.91
CA SER A 140 5.27 16.34 7.75
C SER A 140 3.78 16.30 7.38
N THR A 141 3.20 17.42 6.95
CA THR A 141 1.79 17.49 6.56
C THR A 141 1.55 16.67 5.30
N GLU A 142 2.45 16.73 4.32
CA GLU A 142 2.38 15.94 3.09
C GLU A 142 2.40 14.44 3.39
N VAL A 143 3.34 14.02 4.25
CA VAL A 143 3.45 12.62 4.69
C VAL A 143 2.13 12.13 5.30
N ASN A 144 1.55 12.93 6.22
CA ASN A 144 0.30 12.57 6.87
C ASN A 144 -0.89 12.50 5.91
N VAL A 145 -0.98 13.44 4.96
CA VAL A 145 -2.05 13.48 3.96
C VAL A 145 -1.98 12.25 3.06
N ILE A 146 -0.79 11.97 2.48
CA ILE A 146 -0.60 10.81 1.60
C ILE A 146 -0.82 9.50 2.34
N TYR A 147 -0.33 9.40 3.59
CA TYR A 147 -0.58 8.23 4.44
C TYR A 147 -2.08 7.93 4.57
N ASN A 148 -2.89 8.93 4.89
CA ASN A 148 -4.33 8.73 5.07
C ASN A 148 -5.03 8.36 3.76
N VAL A 149 -4.63 8.96 2.64
CA VAL A 149 -5.17 8.62 1.31
C VAL A 149 -4.82 7.18 0.95
N LEU A 150 -3.54 6.80 1.06
CA LEU A 150 -3.11 5.44 0.74
C LEU A 150 -3.75 4.41 1.65
N LYS A 151 -3.86 4.69 2.96
CA LYS A 151 -4.54 3.80 3.91
C LYS A 151 -5.98 3.55 3.51
N ALA A 152 -6.75 4.61 3.19
CA ALA A 152 -8.13 4.48 2.75
C ALA A 152 -8.23 3.66 1.44
N MET A 153 -7.35 3.92 0.48
CA MET A 153 -7.33 3.22 -0.79
C MET A 153 -6.95 1.74 -0.63
N PHE A 154 -5.95 1.41 0.19
CA PHE A 154 -5.58 0.02 0.45
C PHE A 154 -6.70 -0.75 1.15
N ILE A 155 -7.41 -0.13 2.09
CA ILE A 155 -8.60 -0.74 2.70
C ILE A 155 -9.66 -1.02 1.63
N ALA A 156 -9.90 -0.09 0.71
CA ALA A 156 -10.88 -0.24 -0.35
C ALA A 156 -10.53 -1.36 -1.35
N ILE A 157 -9.25 -1.55 -1.67
CA ILE A 157 -8.79 -2.58 -2.62
C ILE A 157 -8.46 -3.94 -1.96
N THR A 158 -8.60 -4.08 -0.63
CA THR A 158 -8.33 -5.33 0.09
C THR A 158 -8.96 -6.57 -0.58
N PRO A 159 -10.24 -6.56 -1.04
CA PRO A 159 -10.80 -7.72 -1.73
C PRO A 159 -10.07 -8.05 -3.04
N HIS A 160 -9.60 -7.04 -3.75
CA HIS A 160 -8.86 -7.25 -5.00
C HIS A 160 -7.46 -7.84 -4.74
N LEU A 161 -6.77 -7.39 -3.70
CA LEU A 161 -5.49 -7.99 -3.28
C LEU A 161 -5.64 -9.47 -2.94
N SER A 162 -6.75 -9.85 -2.29
CA SER A 162 -7.03 -11.26 -2.01
C SER A 162 -7.22 -12.09 -3.27
N LEU A 163 -7.86 -11.54 -4.31
CA LEU A 163 -8.00 -12.20 -5.61
C LEU A 163 -6.66 -12.35 -6.36
N MET A 164 -5.68 -11.50 -6.05
CA MET A 164 -4.34 -11.58 -6.61
C MET A 164 -3.40 -12.54 -5.84
N GLY A 165 -3.91 -13.24 -4.82
CA GLY A 165 -3.16 -14.24 -4.06
C GLY A 165 -2.57 -13.74 -2.74
N LEU A 166 -2.81 -12.47 -2.34
CA LEU A 166 -2.47 -11.98 -1.02
C LEU A 166 -3.62 -12.29 -0.05
N LEU A 167 -3.54 -13.43 0.64
CA LEU A 167 -4.61 -13.92 1.49
C LEU A 167 -4.74 -13.10 2.79
N ASN A 168 -5.97 -12.80 3.17
CA ASN A 168 -6.29 -12.08 4.41
C ASN A 168 -5.50 -10.76 4.61
N PRO A 169 -5.42 -9.87 3.62
CA PRO A 169 -4.63 -8.66 3.73
C PRO A 169 -5.19 -7.74 4.82
N LYS A 170 -4.30 -7.27 5.70
CA LYS A 170 -4.62 -6.34 6.78
C LYS A 170 -3.77 -5.10 6.63
N VAL A 171 -4.41 -3.93 6.76
CA VAL A 171 -3.77 -2.63 6.66
C VAL A 171 -3.66 -2.02 8.06
N SER A 172 -2.45 -1.69 8.46
CA SER A 172 -2.17 -0.96 9.70
C SER A 172 -1.12 0.13 9.44
N GLY A 173 -0.74 0.88 10.44
CA GLY A 173 0.29 1.88 10.26
C GLY A 173 0.90 2.32 11.58
N ASN A 174 2.12 2.79 11.51
CA ASN A 174 2.87 3.31 12.62
C ASN A 174 3.71 4.52 12.20
N ASP A 175 4.03 5.34 13.17
CA ASP A 175 5.05 6.37 13.00
C ASP A 175 6.42 5.71 13.04
N VAL A 176 7.26 6.03 12.07
CA VAL A 176 8.63 5.52 12.03
C VAL A 176 9.53 6.56 12.68
N VAL A 177 10.09 6.19 13.81
CA VAL A 177 11.12 7.00 14.49
C VAL A 177 12.46 6.33 14.21
N PHE A 178 13.29 6.96 13.41
CA PHE A 178 14.66 6.50 13.21
C PHE A 178 15.52 6.96 14.40
N GLN A 179 16.20 6.02 15.02
CA GLN A 179 17.08 6.28 16.16
C GLN A 179 18.50 6.71 15.75
N ASP A 180 18.82 6.64 14.46
CA ASP A 180 20.19 6.85 13.99
C ASP A 180 20.36 8.16 13.22
N ASP A 181 21.55 8.76 13.39
CA ASP A 181 22.02 9.97 12.73
C ASP A 181 22.16 9.86 11.19
N LEU A 182 21.71 8.74 10.60
CA LEU A 182 21.82 8.44 9.17
C LEU A 182 20.81 9.19 8.30
N ILE A 183 19.71 9.68 8.90
CA ILE A 183 18.67 10.39 8.15
C ILE A 183 18.66 11.85 8.60
N PRO A 184 18.70 12.79 7.65
CA PRO A 184 18.63 14.21 8.01
C PRO A 184 17.36 14.49 8.82
N PRO A 185 17.43 15.26 9.93
CA PRO A 185 16.29 15.56 10.80
C PRO A 185 15.16 16.34 10.11
N THR A 186 15.39 16.75 8.86
CA THR A 186 14.41 17.48 8.02
C THR A 186 13.51 16.58 7.19
N ILE A 187 13.66 15.25 7.28
CA ILE A 187 12.84 14.31 6.52
C ILE A 187 11.87 13.61 7.46
N TYR A 188 10.59 13.66 7.09
CA TYR A 188 9.51 13.02 7.81
C TYR A 188 9.16 11.69 7.16
N HIS A 189 8.85 10.69 8.00
CA HIS A 189 8.54 9.33 7.59
C HIS A 189 7.28 8.83 8.27
N LYS A 190 6.48 8.07 7.52
CA LYS A 190 5.35 7.34 8.07
C LYS A 190 5.21 6.02 7.32
N ALA A 191 4.98 4.93 8.04
CA ALA A 191 4.83 3.62 7.44
C ALA A 191 3.38 3.16 7.43
N LEU A 192 2.95 2.65 6.29
CA LEU A 192 1.76 1.85 6.12
C LEU A 192 2.19 0.39 6.04
N ASN A 193 1.69 -0.44 6.95
CA ASN A 193 2.00 -1.86 6.99
C ASN A 193 0.89 -2.65 6.32
N LEU A 194 1.28 -3.58 5.47
CA LEU A 194 0.41 -4.51 4.79
C LEU A 194 0.82 -5.94 5.19
N THR A 195 0.01 -6.58 6.02
CA THR A 195 0.25 -7.94 6.50
C THR A 195 -0.70 -8.89 5.77
N PHE A 196 -0.18 -9.99 5.24
CA PHE A 196 -0.95 -10.99 4.52
C PHE A 196 -0.23 -12.35 4.52
N THR A 197 -0.95 -13.38 4.08
CA THR A 197 -0.39 -14.71 3.80
C THR A 197 -0.39 -14.92 2.29
N TYR A 198 0.59 -15.65 1.74
CA TYR A 198 0.65 -16.02 0.32
C TYR A 198 1.34 -17.38 0.13
N GLU A 199 1.18 -17.97 -1.07
CA GLU A 199 1.78 -19.24 -1.50
C GLU A 199 3.05 -19.01 -2.30
#